data_7132a758a591ebd5cf13cb8176be7f4a
#
_entry.id   7132a758a591ebd5cf13cb8176be7f4a
#
_cell.length_a   1.000
_cell.length_b   1.000
_cell.length_c   1.000
_cell.angle_alpha   90.00
_cell.angle_beta   90.00
_cell.angle_gamma   90.00
#
_symmetry.space_group_name_H-M   'P 1'
#
loop_
_entity.id
_entity.type
_entity.pdbx_description
1 polymer ?
#
loop_
_entity_poly.entity_id
_entity_poly.type
_entity_poly.pdbx_seq_one_letter_code
_entity_poly.pdbx_strand_id
1 'polypeptide(L)'
;MFPKNSTLQYEKLESHLTAIASKKSSFGIQIKNALKQINENSSLILYKIEDFNSNGLTGYEDTIEVEDDTQEESNFFNLCRANFITSQNAKSSRGGSYGVGKSILWKSSLISTVLFSSYIENDANGKLRLFGRSELATHKANKDEYLGAGF
;
A
#
# COMPACT_ATOMS: atom_id res chain seq x y z
N MET A 1 -15.24 -7.11 -10.30
CA MET A 1 -15.28 -5.73 -10.83
C MET A 1 -16.01 -4.87 -9.81
N PHE A 2 -15.37 -3.80 -9.30
CA PHE A 2 -15.97 -2.95 -8.26
C PHE A 2 -16.43 -1.64 -8.90
N PRO A 3 -17.66 -1.18 -8.60
CA PRO A 3 -18.13 0.12 -9.07
C PRO A 3 -17.32 1.26 -8.44
N LYS A 4 -17.13 2.37 -9.15
CA LYS A 4 -16.36 3.55 -8.70
C LYS A 4 -16.79 4.09 -7.32
N ASN A 5 -18.06 3.94 -6.99
CA ASN A 5 -18.66 4.49 -5.75
C ASN A 5 -18.65 3.53 -4.58
N SER A 6 -17.87 2.45 -4.65
CA SER A 6 -17.72 1.55 -3.52
C SER A 6 -16.79 2.14 -2.46
N THR A 7 -16.89 1.66 -1.25
CA THR A 7 -16.28 2.01 0.03
C THR A 7 -14.81 2.50 0.08
N LEU A 8 -14.11 2.53 -1.06
CA LEU A 8 -12.66 2.84 -1.15
C LEU A 8 -12.34 4.34 -1.24
N GLN A 9 -13.29 5.25 -1.01
CA GLN A 9 -13.07 6.69 -1.17
C GLN A 9 -12.32 7.04 -2.46
N TYR A 10 -12.68 6.36 -3.56
CA TYR A 10 -12.03 6.49 -4.86
C TYR A 10 -11.88 7.95 -5.30
N GLU A 11 -12.87 8.80 -5.04
CA GLU A 11 -12.86 10.22 -5.38
C GLU A 11 -11.66 10.97 -4.77
N LYS A 12 -11.29 10.64 -3.53
CA LYS A 12 -10.10 11.22 -2.90
C LYS A 12 -8.83 10.74 -3.60
N LEU A 13 -8.70 9.44 -3.84
CA LEU A 13 -7.56 8.88 -4.57
C LEU A 13 -7.48 9.46 -5.99
N GLU A 14 -8.59 9.60 -6.69
CA GLU A 14 -8.64 10.15 -8.06
C GLU A 14 -8.07 11.57 -8.13
N SER A 15 -8.31 12.41 -7.12
CA SER A 15 -7.74 13.77 -7.07
C SER A 15 -6.20 13.75 -7.04
N HIS A 16 -5.61 12.84 -6.27
CA HIS A 16 -4.16 12.65 -6.22
C HIS A 16 -3.61 12.07 -7.52
N LEU A 17 -4.27 11.07 -8.08
CA LEU A 17 -3.88 10.48 -9.37
C LEU A 17 -3.94 11.51 -10.50
N THR A 18 -4.96 12.35 -10.53
CA THR A 18 -5.10 13.42 -11.52
C THR A 18 -3.97 14.44 -11.42
N ALA A 19 -3.59 14.82 -10.20
CA ALA A 19 -2.45 15.71 -9.98
C ALA A 19 -1.13 15.12 -10.50
N ILE A 20 -0.93 13.80 -10.37
CA ILE A 20 0.25 13.11 -10.90
C ILE A 20 0.18 12.96 -12.42
N ALA A 21 -1.00 12.66 -12.98
CA ALA A 21 -1.22 12.51 -14.40
C ALA A 21 -0.92 13.79 -15.20
N SER A 22 -0.96 14.95 -14.54
CA SER A 22 -0.56 16.24 -15.14
C SER A 22 0.95 16.41 -15.36
N LYS A 23 1.78 15.57 -14.73
CA LYS A 23 3.23 15.62 -14.83
C LYS A 23 3.74 14.95 -16.11
N LYS A 24 4.77 15.53 -16.74
CA LYS A 24 5.43 15.00 -17.94
C LYS A 24 6.45 13.87 -17.62
N SER A 25 6.27 13.13 -16.55
CA SER A 25 7.11 11.99 -16.19
C SER A 25 6.55 10.68 -16.76
N SER A 26 7.39 9.65 -16.88
CA SER A 26 6.92 8.29 -17.27
C SER A 26 5.81 7.79 -16.36
N PHE A 27 5.94 8.02 -15.04
CA PHE A 27 4.92 7.68 -14.06
C PHE A 27 3.64 8.50 -14.26
N GLY A 28 3.74 9.80 -14.54
CA GLY A 28 2.57 10.64 -14.86
C GLY A 28 1.82 10.15 -16.09
N ILE A 29 2.54 9.73 -17.14
CA ILE A 29 1.96 9.15 -18.35
C ILE A 29 1.26 7.83 -18.05
N GLN A 30 1.87 6.96 -17.23
CA GLN A 30 1.26 5.70 -16.78
C GLN A 30 -0.07 5.96 -16.06
N ILE A 31 -0.09 6.86 -15.07
CA ILE A 31 -1.30 7.21 -14.30
C ILE A 31 -2.37 7.81 -15.23
N LYS A 32 -1.99 8.68 -16.15
CA LYS A 32 -2.93 9.26 -17.13
C LYS A 32 -3.61 8.18 -17.95
N ASN A 33 -2.86 7.20 -18.45
CA ASN A 33 -3.40 6.09 -19.23
C ASN A 33 -4.31 5.20 -18.39
N ALA A 34 -3.94 4.94 -17.13
CA ALA A 34 -4.75 4.17 -16.18
C ALA A 34 -6.10 4.87 -15.90
N LEU A 35 -6.08 6.18 -15.63
CA LEU A 35 -7.29 6.97 -15.41
C LEU A 35 -8.21 6.95 -16.62
N LYS A 36 -7.64 7.05 -17.84
CA LYS A 36 -8.41 6.94 -19.08
C LYS A 36 -9.14 5.60 -19.14
N GLN A 37 -8.45 4.48 -18.92
CA GLN A 37 -9.05 3.14 -18.93
C GLN A 37 -10.15 2.98 -17.87
N ILE A 38 -9.93 3.49 -16.64
CA ILE A 38 -10.90 3.45 -15.57
C ILE A 38 -12.16 4.23 -15.94
N ASN A 39 -11.99 5.42 -16.57
CA ASN A 39 -13.10 6.27 -16.96
C ASN A 39 -13.91 5.67 -18.13
N GLU A 40 -13.23 5.11 -19.12
CA GLU A 40 -13.87 4.44 -20.25
C GLU A 40 -14.67 3.20 -19.83
N ASN A 41 -14.13 2.40 -18.92
CA ASN A 41 -14.74 1.15 -18.47
C ASN A 41 -15.70 1.35 -17.27
N SER A 42 -15.71 2.52 -16.63
CA SER A 42 -16.45 2.82 -15.40
C SER A 42 -16.23 1.79 -14.28
N SER A 43 -15.05 1.15 -14.27
CA SER A 43 -14.73 0.05 -13.36
C SER A 43 -13.22 -0.09 -13.13
N LEU A 44 -12.88 -0.61 -11.95
CA LEU A 44 -11.52 -0.98 -11.57
C LEU A 44 -11.34 -2.49 -11.75
N ILE A 45 -10.23 -2.87 -12.37
CA ILE A 45 -9.79 -4.26 -12.40
C ILE A 45 -8.88 -4.48 -11.20
N LEU A 46 -9.20 -5.46 -10.36
CA LEU A 46 -8.37 -5.85 -9.24
C LEU A 46 -7.65 -7.16 -9.56
N TYR A 47 -6.34 -7.18 -9.33
CA TYR A 47 -5.54 -8.38 -9.31
C TYR A 47 -5.37 -8.83 -7.87
N LYS A 48 -5.84 -10.03 -7.53
CA LYS A 48 -5.83 -10.58 -6.18
C LYS A 48 -4.75 -11.64 -6.06
N ILE A 49 -3.91 -11.53 -5.05
CA ILE A 49 -2.92 -12.53 -4.64
C ILE A 49 -3.32 -12.97 -3.24
N GLU A 50 -3.43 -14.27 -3.01
CA GLU A 50 -3.78 -14.84 -1.70
C GLU A 50 -2.75 -15.90 -1.32
N ASP A 51 -2.43 -15.93 -0.04
CA ASP A 51 -1.76 -17.05 0.59
C ASP A 51 -2.67 -17.68 1.67
N PHE A 52 -2.48 -18.96 1.90
CA PHE A 52 -3.24 -19.73 2.88
C PHE A 52 -2.28 -20.43 3.82
N ASN A 53 -2.75 -20.76 5.01
CA ASN A 53 -1.95 -21.39 6.07
C ASN A 53 -0.74 -20.56 6.53
N SER A 54 -0.86 -19.23 6.45
CA SER A 54 0.10 -18.27 6.99
C SER A 54 -0.41 -17.67 8.30
N ASN A 55 0.51 -17.10 9.10
CA ASN A 55 0.14 -16.45 10.37
C ASN A 55 -0.61 -15.12 10.16
N GLY A 56 -0.77 -14.68 8.92
CA GLY A 56 -1.38 -13.39 8.57
C GLY A 56 -0.53 -12.19 8.97
N LEU A 57 -1.13 -11.00 8.82
CA LEU A 57 -0.49 -9.72 9.14
C LEU A 57 -0.65 -9.40 10.64
N THR A 58 0.12 -10.10 11.47
CA THR A 58 0.16 -9.93 12.93
C THR A 58 0.97 -8.71 13.34
N GLY A 59 0.91 -8.34 14.62
CA GLY A 59 1.69 -7.26 15.21
C GLY A 59 0.96 -5.91 15.21
N TYR A 60 1.69 -4.86 15.56
CA TYR A 60 1.14 -3.49 15.69
C TYR A 60 0.87 -2.83 14.33
N GLU A 61 -0.05 -1.88 14.32
CA GLU A 61 -0.48 -1.16 13.11
C GLU A 61 0.28 0.16 12.90
N ASP A 62 0.70 0.82 13.96
CA ASP A 62 1.44 2.08 13.96
C ASP A 62 2.80 1.93 14.64
N THR A 63 3.72 2.83 14.30
CA THR A 63 4.92 3.03 15.10
C THR A 63 4.52 3.67 16.42
N ILE A 64 4.23 2.85 17.41
CA ILE A 64 4.29 3.31 18.78
C ILE A 64 5.78 3.37 19.11
N GLU A 65 6.24 4.44 19.73
CA GLU A 65 7.57 4.49 20.32
C GLU A 65 7.69 3.32 21.29
N VAL A 66 8.35 2.27 20.85
CA VAL A 66 8.59 1.10 21.70
C VAL A 66 9.83 1.45 22.49
N GLU A 67 9.61 1.85 23.73
CA GLU A 67 10.69 2.16 24.69
C GLU A 67 11.48 0.92 25.13
N ASP A 68 11.16 -0.27 24.60
CA ASP A 68 11.76 -1.51 25.09
C ASP A 68 12.38 -2.35 23.94
N ASP A 69 13.54 -2.95 24.20
CA ASP A 69 14.31 -3.80 23.29
C ASP A 69 13.59 -5.10 22.85
N THR A 70 12.36 -5.32 23.27
CA THR A 70 11.49 -6.43 22.89
C THR A 70 10.60 -6.05 21.71
N GLN A 71 11.19 -5.62 20.58
CA GLN A 71 10.44 -5.43 19.34
C GLN A 71 9.91 -6.77 18.84
N GLU A 72 8.68 -7.09 19.17
CA GLU A 72 7.94 -8.11 18.42
C GLU A 72 7.88 -7.68 16.97
N GLU A 73 8.38 -8.52 16.06
CA GLU A 73 8.33 -8.26 14.63
C GLU A 73 6.87 -8.11 14.18
N SER A 74 6.46 -6.89 13.83
CA SER A 74 5.13 -6.66 13.26
C SER A 74 5.14 -6.97 11.76
N ASN A 75 4.53 -8.09 11.38
CA ASN A 75 4.33 -8.43 9.98
C ASN A 75 3.48 -7.38 9.25
N PHE A 76 2.47 -6.84 9.94
CA PHE A 76 1.62 -5.78 9.39
C PHE A 76 2.43 -4.52 9.09
N PHE A 77 3.14 -4.00 10.07
CA PHE A 77 3.94 -2.78 9.90
C PHE A 77 4.99 -2.97 8.81
N ASN A 78 5.73 -4.08 8.85
CA ASN A 78 6.81 -4.37 7.90
C ASN A 78 6.32 -4.49 6.45
N LEU A 79 5.16 -5.10 6.22
CA LEU A 79 4.62 -5.24 4.87
C LEU A 79 3.89 -3.98 4.40
N CYS A 80 2.98 -3.46 5.22
CA CYS A 80 2.02 -2.45 4.80
C CYS A 80 2.56 -1.02 4.93
N ARG A 81 3.31 -0.71 6.00
CA ARG A 81 3.71 0.67 6.32
C ARG A 81 5.18 0.97 6.15
N ALA A 82 6.07 0.04 6.53
CA ALA A 82 7.50 0.30 6.47
C ALA A 82 7.92 0.69 5.05
N ASN A 83 8.49 1.87 4.89
CA ASN A 83 9.27 2.20 3.72
C ASN A 83 10.57 1.39 3.78
N PHE A 84 11.33 1.26 2.70
CA PHE A 84 12.62 0.56 2.63
C PHE A 84 13.51 0.86 3.85
N ILE A 85 13.08 0.38 5.05
CA ILE A 85 13.86 0.54 6.26
C ILE A 85 14.99 -0.47 6.16
N THR A 86 16.16 0.05 5.85
CA THR A 86 17.40 -0.60 6.23
C THR A 86 17.47 -0.53 7.75
N SER A 87 16.86 -1.48 8.44
CA SER A 87 17.15 -1.65 9.86
C SER A 87 18.60 -2.08 9.95
N GLN A 88 19.48 -1.16 10.34
CA GLN A 88 20.90 -1.47 10.63
C GLN A 88 21.04 -2.54 11.73
N ASN A 89 19.93 -2.93 12.34
CA ASN A 89 19.84 -3.89 13.45
C ASN A 89 19.17 -5.21 13.10
N ALA A 90 18.91 -5.52 11.82
CA ALA A 90 18.38 -6.84 11.45
C ALA A 90 19.45 -7.92 11.67
N LYS A 91 19.63 -8.31 12.93
CA LYS A 91 20.37 -9.54 13.33
C LYS A 91 19.61 -10.83 12.96
N SER A 92 18.51 -10.76 12.23
CA SER A 92 17.81 -11.96 11.80
C SER A 92 18.38 -12.43 10.47
N SER A 93 18.94 -13.62 10.47
CA SER A 93 19.48 -14.39 9.33
C SER A 93 18.40 -14.84 8.32
N ARG A 94 17.27 -14.18 8.25
CA ARG A 94 16.25 -14.41 7.23
C ARG A 94 16.62 -13.61 6.00
N GLY A 95 17.19 -14.31 5.01
CA GLY A 95 17.60 -13.77 3.72
C GLY A 95 16.42 -13.18 2.94
N GLY A 96 16.17 -11.91 3.17
CA GLY A 96 15.25 -11.11 2.38
C GLY A 96 15.99 -9.89 1.82
N SER A 97 15.84 -9.62 0.53
CA SER A 97 16.49 -8.53 -0.19
C SER A 97 15.95 -7.16 0.24
N TYR A 98 16.26 -6.68 1.44
CA TYR A 98 16.04 -5.30 1.91
C TYR A 98 14.68 -4.65 1.56
N GLY A 99 13.60 -5.42 1.55
CA GLY A 99 12.27 -4.93 1.19
C GLY A 99 12.08 -4.60 -0.31
N VAL A 100 13.08 -4.84 -1.15
CA VAL A 100 12.97 -4.62 -2.61
C VAL A 100 11.89 -5.52 -3.22
N GLY A 101 11.74 -6.75 -2.73
CA GLY A 101 10.73 -7.70 -3.21
C GLY A 101 9.31 -7.17 -3.10
N LYS A 102 8.97 -6.47 -2.01
CA LYS A 102 7.61 -5.94 -1.84
C LYS A 102 7.25 -4.83 -2.83
N SER A 103 8.24 -4.12 -3.38
CA SER A 103 7.99 -3.04 -4.35
C SER A 103 7.29 -3.52 -5.62
N ILE A 104 7.38 -4.82 -5.93
CA ILE A 104 6.69 -5.41 -7.08
C ILE A 104 5.17 -5.27 -6.97
N LEU A 105 4.61 -5.27 -5.76
CA LEU A 105 3.18 -5.12 -5.53
C LEU A 105 2.67 -3.79 -6.10
N TRP A 106 3.35 -2.69 -5.81
CA TRP A 106 2.99 -1.37 -6.34
C TRP A 106 3.32 -1.21 -7.81
N LYS A 107 4.43 -1.81 -8.28
CA LYS A 107 4.83 -1.78 -9.69
C LYS A 107 3.87 -2.56 -10.58
N SER A 108 3.21 -3.59 -10.08
CA SER A 108 2.18 -4.34 -10.83
C SER A 108 0.83 -3.63 -10.87
N SER A 109 0.62 -2.61 -10.04
CA SER A 109 -0.58 -1.79 -10.04
C SER A 109 -0.44 -0.59 -10.98
N LEU A 110 -1.32 -0.44 -11.95
CA LEU A 110 -1.31 0.69 -12.89
C LEU A 110 -1.47 2.05 -12.21
N ILE A 111 -2.14 2.09 -11.07
CA ILE A 111 -2.33 3.29 -10.23
C ILE A 111 -1.44 3.27 -8.98
N SER A 112 -0.46 2.37 -8.93
CA SER A 112 0.49 2.23 -7.82
C SER A 112 -0.19 2.17 -6.43
N THR A 113 -1.31 1.47 -6.36
CA THR A 113 -2.11 1.30 -5.13
C THR A 113 -2.33 -0.18 -4.85
N VAL A 114 -2.14 -0.57 -3.60
CA VAL A 114 -2.29 -1.94 -3.10
C VAL A 114 -3.24 -1.95 -1.92
N LEU A 115 -4.15 -2.91 -1.89
CA LEU A 115 -5.03 -3.18 -0.77
C LEU A 115 -4.57 -4.47 -0.11
N PHE A 116 -4.31 -4.41 1.18
CA PHE A 116 -3.96 -5.55 2.01
C PHE A 116 -5.18 -5.99 2.81
N SER A 117 -5.46 -7.28 2.81
CA SER A 117 -6.49 -7.88 3.65
C SER A 117 -5.91 -9.10 4.33
N SER A 118 -6.10 -9.23 5.63
CA SER A 118 -5.61 -10.36 6.41
C SER A 118 -6.59 -10.72 7.50
N TYR A 119 -6.82 -12.02 7.67
CA TYR A 119 -7.55 -12.56 8.80
C TYR A 119 -6.58 -13.20 9.78
N ILE A 120 -6.66 -12.83 11.06
CA ILE A 120 -5.78 -13.34 12.12
C ILE A 120 -6.62 -14.23 13.01
N GLU A 121 -6.44 -15.55 12.87
CA GLU A 121 -7.24 -16.56 13.57
C GLU A 121 -6.98 -16.56 15.08
N ASN A 122 -5.73 -16.37 15.49
CA ASN A 122 -5.31 -16.41 16.90
C ASN A 122 -5.47 -15.08 17.65
N ASP A 123 -6.00 -14.04 17.00
CA ASP A 123 -6.45 -12.84 17.70
C ASP A 123 -7.74 -13.19 18.44
N ALA A 124 -7.79 -12.91 19.75
CA ALA A 124 -8.93 -13.24 20.64
C ALA A 124 -10.32 -12.81 20.10
N ASN A 125 -10.36 -11.93 19.10
CA ASN A 125 -11.55 -11.40 18.47
C ASN A 125 -11.67 -11.74 16.97
N GLY A 126 -10.81 -12.61 16.41
CA GLY A 126 -10.82 -12.93 14.97
C GLY A 126 -10.68 -11.69 14.09
N LYS A 127 -9.63 -10.93 14.26
CA LYS A 127 -9.51 -9.60 13.66
C LYS A 127 -9.30 -9.65 12.15
N LEU A 128 -10.23 -9.12 11.40
CA LEU A 128 -10.03 -8.78 9.99
C LEU A 128 -9.31 -7.44 9.88
N ARG A 129 -8.16 -7.42 9.24
CA ARG A 129 -7.41 -6.20 8.92
C ARG A 129 -7.59 -5.86 7.45
N LEU A 130 -7.90 -4.59 7.17
CA LEU A 130 -7.95 -4.05 5.82
C LEU A 130 -7.15 -2.75 5.79
N PHE A 131 -6.21 -2.65 4.86
CA PHE A 131 -5.34 -1.49 4.75
C PHE A 131 -5.03 -1.18 3.29
N GLY A 132 -5.09 0.10 2.91
CA GLY A 132 -4.74 0.57 1.57
C GLY A 132 -3.49 1.41 1.62
N ARG A 133 -2.60 1.23 0.62
CA ARG A 133 -1.40 2.07 0.48
C ARG A 133 -1.13 2.36 -0.98
N SER A 134 -0.87 3.65 -1.26
CA SER A 134 -0.45 4.14 -2.56
C SER A 134 1.00 4.63 -2.50
N GLU A 135 1.82 4.22 -3.46
CA GLU A 135 3.19 4.74 -3.66
C GLU A 135 3.18 5.73 -4.81
N LEU A 136 2.91 6.99 -4.48
CA LEU A 136 2.76 8.06 -5.45
C LEU A 136 4.02 8.95 -5.47
N ALA A 137 4.27 9.65 -6.58
CA ALA A 137 5.29 10.68 -6.61
C ALA A 137 4.83 11.91 -5.81
N THR A 138 5.77 12.67 -5.24
CA THR A 138 5.48 13.96 -4.61
C THR A 138 4.63 14.84 -5.53
N HIS A 139 3.51 15.35 -5.04
CA HIS A 139 2.57 16.14 -5.83
C HIS A 139 1.79 17.14 -4.97
N LYS A 140 1.12 18.07 -5.62
CA LYS A 140 0.19 19.00 -4.96
C LYS A 140 -1.24 18.66 -5.34
N ALA A 141 -2.10 18.50 -4.37
CA ALA A 141 -3.54 18.33 -4.56
C ALA A 141 -4.29 19.16 -3.50
N ASN A 142 -5.39 19.81 -3.88
CA ASN A 142 -6.24 20.60 -2.99
C ASN A 142 -5.47 21.66 -2.14
N LYS A 143 -4.42 22.30 -2.71
CA LYS A 143 -3.51 23.28 -2.10
C LYS A 143 -2.46 22.68 -1.15
N ASP A 144 -2.51 21.41 -0.82
CA ASP A 144 -1.54 20.73 0.04
C ASP A 144 -0.48 20.00 -0.78
N GLU A 145 0.71 19.85 -0.21
CA GLU A 145 1.82 19.09 -0.78
C GLU A 145 1.91 17.72 -0.11
N TYR A 146 1.97 16.67 -0.93
CA TYR A 146 2.02 15.27 -0.51
C TYR A 146 3.35 14.65 -0.91
N LEU A 147 4.03 14.04 0.05
CA LEU A 147 5.38 13.50 -0.10
C LEU A 147 5.37 11.98 -0.39
N GLY A 148 4.90 11.56 -1.54
CA GLY A 148 5.08 10.18 -1.97
C GLY A 148 4.01 9.21 -1.46
N ALA A 149 4.34 8.37 -0.46
CA ALA A 149 3.41 7.35 0.03
C ALA A 149 2.17 7.94 0.71
N GLY A 150 0.99 7.36 0.44
CA GLY A 150 -0.29 7.70 1.07
C GLY A 150 -0.99 6.44 1.60
N PHE A 151 -1.74 6.61 2.69
CA PHE A 151 -2.46 5.53 3.39
C PHE A 151 -3.94 5.82 3.47
#